data_b83e37db2ada063cc72bbcf7bb7deeb2
#
_entry.id   b83e37db2ada063cc72bbcf7bb7deeb2
#
_cell.length_a   1.000
_cell.length_b   1.000
_cell.length_c   1.000
_cell.angle_alpha   90.00
_cell.angle_beta   90.00
_cell.angle_gamma   90.00
#
_symmetry.space_group_name_H-M   'P 1'
#
loop_
_entity.id
_entity.type
_entity.pdbx_description
1 polymer ?
#
loop_
_entity_poly.entity_id
_entity_poly.type
_entity_poly.pdbx_seq_one_letter_code
_entity_poly.pdbx_strand_id
1 'polypeptide(L)'
;MNPPEICIIGDNCVDLYPQQEKKYAGGNAVNTAVAVKRNGIECGYLGIVGNDENGKRIIDALQKEAIDCQRLRQQEGNTAWTKVLLDEGDRIFIEDSLEVQKEWDLEEQDYLYLDKFNWVHHTIFSN
;
A
#
# COMPACT_ATOMS: atom_id res chain seq x y z
N MET A 1 -9.67 -20.99 -11.94
CA MET A 1 -9.28 -19.77 -11.23
C MET A 1 -8.78 -18.75 -12.25
N ASN A 2 -9.38 -17.59 -12.25
CA ASN A 2 -8.95 -16.54 -13.16
C ASN A 2 -7.65 -15.90 -12.68
N PRO A 3 -6.70 -15.60 -13.57
CA PRO A 3 -5.50 -14.88 -13.16
C PRO A 3 -5.87 -13.46 -12.70
N PRO A 4 -5.03 -12.82 -11.88
CA PRO A 4 -5.24 -11.42 -11.54
C PRO A 4 -5.33 -10.55 -12.79
N GLU A 5 -6.27 -9.62 -12.80
CA GLU A 5 -6.56 -8.80 -13.99
C GLU A 5 -5.78 -7.49 -13.99
N ILE A 6 -5.54 -6.91 -12.81
CA ILE A 6 -4.86 -5.63 -12.70
C ILE A 6 -3.82 -5.68 -11.57
N CYS A 7 -2.66 -5.10 -11.82
CA CYS A 7 -1.68 -4.89 -10.78
C CYS A 7 -1.63 -3.41 -10.41
N ILE A 8 -1.75 -3.12 -9.13
CA ILE A 8 -1.65 -1.77 -8.59
C ILE A 8 -0.25 -1.60 -8.02
N ILE A 9 0.44 -0.57 -8.47
CA ILE A 9 1.81 -0.25 -8.04
C ILE A 9 1.78 1.08 -7.33
N GLY A 10 2.37 1.15 -6.16
CA GLY A 10 2.55 2.46 -5.58
C GLY A 10 2.62 2.48 -4.06
N ASP A 11 2.23 3.62 -3.56
CA ASP A 11 2.40 4.00 -2.17
C ASP A 11 1.49 3.25 -1.22
N ASN A 12 2.02 3.06 -0.04
CA ASN A 12 1.27 2.65 1.13
C ASN A 12 1.71 3.51 2.30
N CYS A 13 0.88 3.61 3.29
CA CYS A 13 1.26 4.23 4.56
C CYS A 13 0.33 3.75 5.66
N VAL A 14 0.74 3.96 6.90
CA VAL A 14 -0.15 3.78 8.02
C VAL A 14 -0.60 5.16 8.48
N ASP A 15 -1.89 5.38 8.49
CA ASP A 15 -2.48 6.62 8.98
C ASP A 15 -2.59 6.53 10.50
N LEU A 16 -1.90 7.44 11.18
CA LEU A 16 -1.84 7.49 12.63
C LEU A 16 -2.79 8.56 13.14
N TYR A 17 -3.75 8.16 13.96
CA TYR A 17 -4.70 9.07 14.61
C TYR A 17 -4.38 9.14 16.09
N PRO A 18 -3.43 10.02 16.51
CA PRO A 18 -2.95 10.02 17.90
C PRO A 18 -4.06 10.29 18.92
N GLN A 19 -5.04 11.13 18.58
CA GLN A 19 -6.14 11.48 19.48
C GLN A 19 -7.03 10.27 19.83
N GLN A 20 -7.19 9.32 18.89
CA GLN A 20 -8.00 8.13 19.09
C GLN A 20 -7.15 6.89 19.41
N GLU A 21 -5.83 7.02 19.41
CA GLU A 21 -4.89 5.91 19.54
C GLU A 21 -5.15 4.80 18.52
N LYS A 22 -5.45 5.20 17.29
CA LYS A 22 -5.77 4.29 16.19
C LYS A 22 -4.80 4.42 15.03
N LYS A 23 -4.63 3.30 14.31
CA LYS A 23 -3.78 3.20 13.13
C LYS A 23 -4.54 2.44 12.04
N TYR A 24 -4.47 2.95 10.82
CA TYR A 24 -5.15 2.33 9.68
C TYR A 24 -4.18 2.17 8.52
N ALA A 25 -4.28 1.05 7.83
CA ALA A 25 -3.59 0.86 6.56
C ALA A 25 -4.18 1.82 5.52
N GLY A 26 -3.33 2.49 4.77
CA GLY A 26 -3.74 3.49 3.79
C GLY A 26 -2.71 3.65 2.68
N GLY A 27 -2.79 4.80 2.03
CA GLY A 27 -2.03 5.12 0.83
C GLY A 27 -2.88 4.98 -0.42
N ASN A 28 -2.59 5.77 -1.44
CA ASN A 28 -3.40 5.80 -2.65
C ASN A 28 -3.45 4.44 -3.36
N ALA A 29 -2.29 3.78 -3.50
CA ALA A 29 -2.25 2.50 -4.20
C ALA A 29 -2.94 1.39 -3.42
N VAL A 30 -2.74 1.33 -2.11
CA VAL A 30 -3.41 0.34 -1.26
C VAL A 30 -4.92 0.54 -1.28
N ASN A 31 -5.38 1.78 -1.15
CA ASN A 31 -6.81 2.08 -1.19
C ASN A 31 -7.42 1.73 -2.55
N THR A 32 -6.70 1.99 -3.64
CA THR A 32 -7.13 1.62 -4.98
C THR A 32 -7.24 0.10 -5.13
N ALA A 33 -6.24 -0.64 -4.66
CA ALA A 33 -6.24 -2.11 -4.73
C ALA A 33 -7.43 -2.70 -3.98
N VAL A 34 -7.71 -2.21 -2.78
CA VAL A 34 -8.85 -2.66 -1.99
C VAL A 34 -10.17 -2.35 -2.69
N ALA A 35 -10.31 -1.13 -3.23
CA ALA A 35 -11.53 -0.74 -3.94
C ALA A 35 -11.76 -1.59 -5.20
N VAL A 36 -10.71 -1.83 -5.97
CA VAL A 36 -10.77 -2.67 -7.18
C VAL A 36 -11.18 -4.10 -6.81
N LYS A 37 -10.55 -4.67 -5.80
CA LYS A 37 -10.85 -6.04 -5.37
C LYS A 37 -12.30 -6.16 -4.88
N ARG A 38 -12.78 -5.20 -4.10
CA ARG A 38 -14.16 -5.20 -3.60
C ARG A 38 -15.20 -5.05 -4.70
N ASN A 39 -14.79 -4.56 -5.86
CA ASN A 39 -15.66 -4.46 -7.04
C ASN A 39 -15.56 -5.70 -7.95
N GLY A 40 -14.95 -6.77 -7.47
CA GLY A 40 -14.96 -8.05 -8.17
C GLY A 40 -13.83 -8.24 -9.17
N ILE A 41 -12.83 -7.37 -9.18
CA ILE A 41 -11.69 -7.48 -10.11
C ILE A 41 -10.50 -8.04 -9.33
N GLU A 42 -9.94 -9.15 -9.82
CA GLU A 42 -8.75 -9.74 -9.21
C GLU A 42 -7.56 -8.80 -9.40
N CYS A 43 -6.83 -8.58 -8.31
CA CYS A 43 -5.68 -7.68 -8.39
C CYS A 43 -4.51 -8.15 -7.54
N GLY A 44 -3.32 -7.68 -7.95
CA GLY A 44 -2.10 -7.79 -7.18
C GLY A 44 -1.62 -6.41 -6.77
N TYR A 45 -0.74 -6.36 -5.78
CA TYR A 45 -0.17 -5.12 -5.30
C TYR A 45 1.36 -5.21 -5.27
N LEU A 46 2.00 -4.20 -5.82
CA LEU A 46 3.45 -4.00 -5.79
C LEU A 46 3.76 -2.73 -5.00
N GLY A 47 4.57 -2.87 -3.99
CA GLY A 47 5.03 -1.77 -3.16
C GLY A 47 6.10 -2.25 -2.21
N ILE A 48 6.41 -1.43 -1.22
CA ILE A 48 7.41 -1.75 -0.20
C ILE A 48 6.91 -1.35 1.18
N VAL A 49 7.12 -2.22 2.15
CA VAL A 49 6.86 -1.93 3.56
C VAL A 49 8.12 -2.23 4.36
N GLY A 50 8.17 -1.69 5.57
CA GLY A 50 9.23 -2.02 6.52
C GLY A 50 8.97 -3.36 7.21
N ASN A 51 9.98 -3.84 7.92
CA ASN A 51 9.86 -5.05 8.76
C ASN A 51 9.37 -4.72 10.17
N ASP A 52 8.47 -3.76 10.27
CA ASP A 52 7.89 -3.28 11.52
C ASP A 52 6.42 -3.69 11.64
N GLU A 53 5.79 -3.36 12.77
CA GLU A 53 4.37 -3.68 12.99
C GLU A 53 3.47 -2.99 11.98
N ASN A 54 3.84 -1.79 11.54
CA ASN A 54 3.06 -1.08 10.54
C ASN A 54 3.11 -1.78 9.18
N GLY A 55 4.26 -2.35 8.82
CA GLY A 55 4.39 -3.16 7.62
C GLY A 55 3.49 -4.39 7.68
N LYS A 56 3.47 -5.07 8.81
CA LYS A 56 2.59 -6.19 9.03
C LYS A 56 1.12 -5.78 8.89
N ARG A 57 0.76 -4.61 9.42
CA ARG A 57 -0.60 -4.08 9.32
C ARG A 57 -1.05 -3.90 7.86
N ILE A 58 -0.16 -3.38 7.02
CA ILE A 58 -0.43 -3.22 5.59
C ILE A 58 -0.61 -4.59 4.93
N ILE A 59 0.31 -5.52 5.17
CA ILE A 59 0.25 -6.87 4.60
C ILE A 59 -1.04 -7.58 5.01
N ASP A 60 -1.35 -7.55 6.30
CA ASP A 60 -2.56 -8.20 6.83
C ASP A 60 -3.84 -7.62 6.20
N ALA A 61 -3.88 -6.30 6.01
CA ALA A 61 -5.02 -5.64 5.38
C ALA A 61 -5.21 -6.09 3.93
N LEU A 62 -4.12 -6.20 3.18
CA LEU A 62 -4.17 -6.66 1.79
C LEU A 62 -4.54 -8.13 1.69
N GLN A 63 -3.97 -8.96 2.54
CA GLN A 63 -4.26 -10.41 2.57
C GLN A 63 -5.70 -10.69 2.97
N LYS A 64 -6.24 -9.91 3.89
CA LYS A 64 -7.64 -10.02 4.30
C LYS A 64 -8.59 -9.78 3.12
N GLU A 65 -8.20 -8.94 2.18
CA GLU A 65 -8.98 -8.66 0.98
C GLU A 65 -8.65 -9.66 -0.16
N ALA A 66 -7.81 -10.64 0.09
CA ALA A 66 -7.36 -11.63 -0.91
C ALA A 66 -6.65 -10.99 -2.11
N ILE A 67 -5.92 -9.90 -1.86
CA ILE A 67 -5.08 -9.25 -2.87
C ILE A 67 -3.75 -9.98 -2.93
N ASP A 68 -3.26 -10.26 -4.13
CA ASP A 68 -1.98 -10.96 -4.31
C ASP A 68 -0.82 -10.03 -3.92
N CYS A 69 -0.06 -10.45 -2.91
CA CYS A 69 1.09 -9.72 -2.39
C CYS A 69 2.41 -10.45 -2.66
N GLN A 70 2.44 -11.30 -3.68
CA GLN A 70 3.61 -12.14 -3.98
C GLN A 70 4.89 -11.33 -4.16
N ARG A 71 4.79 -10.13 -4.71
CA ARG A 71 5.94 -9.26 -4.97
C ARG A 71 5.97 -8.02 -4.08
N LEU A 72 5.12 -7.93 -3.07
CA LEU A 72 5.23 -6.89 -2.07
C LEU A 72 6.55 -7.07 -1.32
N ARG A 73 7.41 -6.06 -1.39
CA ARG A 73 8.74 -6.14 -0.77
C ARG A 73 8.68 -5.72 0.69
N GLN A 74 9.34 -6.48 1.53
CA GLN A 74 9.54 -6.14 2.94
C GLN A 74 11.03 -5.90 3.15
N GLN A 75 11.38 -4.73 3.64
CA GLN A 75 12.76 -4.29 3.81
C GLN A 75 13.00 -3.89 5.26
N GLU A 76 14.22 -4.08 5.74
CA GLU A 76 14.59 -3.58 7.07
C GLU A 76 14.37 -2.08 7.14
N GLY A 77 13.67 -1.64 8.17
CA GLY A 77 13.32 -0.24 8.36
C GLY A 77 11.85 -0.05 8.69
N ASN A 78 11.43 1.20 8.68
CA ASN A 78 10.05 1.56 9.02
C ASN A 78 9.19 1.67 7.78
N THR A 79 7.91 1.35 7.95
CA THR A 79 6.88 1.58 6.94
C THR A 79 6.50 3.06 6.94
N ALA A 80 6.17 3.60 5.77
CA ALA A 80 5.69 4.98 5.64
C ALA A 80 4.48 5.23 6.54
N TRP A 81 4.36 6.45 7.03
CA TRP A 81 3.29 6.81 7.94
C TRP A 81 2.85 8.26 7.72
N THR A 82 1.61 8.56 8.11
CA THR A 82 1.03 9.90 8.07
C THR A 82 0.29 10.14 9.37
N LYS A 83 0.59 11.26 10.02
CA LYS A 83 -0.18 11.68 11.21
C LYS A 83 -1.36 12.53 10.80
N VAL A 84 -2.51 12.18 11.33
CA VAL A 84 -3.78 12.85 11.01
C VAL A 84 -4.44 13.29 12.32
N LEU A 85 -4.87 14.55 12.36
CA LEU A 85 -5.72 15.05 13.43
C LEU A 85 -7.13 15.25 12.89
N LEU A 86 -8.12 15.06 13.76
CA LEU A 86 -9.50 15.39 13.45
C LEU A 86 -9.85 16.71 14.12
N ASP A 87 -10.36 17.65 13.32
CA ASP A 87 -10.83 18.95 13.78
C ASP A 87 -12.25 19.15 13.25
N GLU A 88 -13.23 19.09 14.14
CA GLU A 88 -14.65 19.20 13.80
C GLU A 88 -15.08 18.28 12.65
N GLY A 89 -14.52 17.04 12.65
CA GLY A 89 -14.82 16.05 11.62
C GLY A 89 -13.93 16.13 10.38
N ASP A 90 -13.15 17.18 10.23
CA ASP A 90 -12.20 17.33 9.14
C ASP A 90 -10.84 16.70 9.49
N ARG A 91 -10.22 16.09 8.49
CA ARG A 91 -8.88 15.50 8.65
C ARG A 91 -7.83 16.55 8.34
N ILE A 92 -6.88 16.72 9.26
CA ILE A 92 -5.74 17.61 9.09
C ILE A 92 -4.48 16.75 9.09
N PHE A 93 -3.77 16.73 7.97
CA PHE A 93 -2.51 16.02 7.85
C PHE A 93 -1.39 16.89 8.42
N ILE A 94 -0.76 16.43 9.52
CA ILE A 94 0.24 17.23 10.23
C ILE A 94 1.66 16.87 9.87
N GLU A 95 1.94 15.61 9.61
CA GLU A 95 3.29 15.14 9.38
C GLU A 95 3.24 13.81 8.66
N ASP A 96 4.21 13.56 7.79
CA ASP A 96 4.36 12.27 7.14
C ASP A 96 5.82 11.90 6.96
N SER A 97 6.07 10.64 6.64
CA SER A 97 7.41 10.17 6.29
C SER A 97 7.29 8.99 5.33
N LEU A 98 8.07 9.02 4.28
CA LEU A 98 8.11 7.94 3.29
C LEU A 98 8.88 6.72 3.77
N GLU A 99 9.81 6.88 4.71
CA GLU A 99 10.61 5.81 5.29
C GLU A 99 11.24 4.91 4.20
N VAL A 100 10.96 3.59 4.22
CA VAL A 100 11.54 2.66 3.23
C VAL A 100 11.12 2.96 1.79
N GLN A 101 10.05 3.73 1.57
CA GLN A 101 9.61 4.08 0.22
C GLN A 101 10.51 5.09 -0.48
N LYS A 102 11.40 5.77 0.24
CA LYS A 102 12.27 6.80 -0.34
C LYS A 102 13.16 6.27 -1.46
N GLU A 103 13.57 5.02 -1.35
CA GLU A 103 14.54 4.42 -2.27
C GLU A 103 13.98 3.20 -2.99
N TRP A 104 12.66 3.02 -2.98
CA TRP A 104 12.03 1.88 -3.64
C TRP A 104 11.95 2.08 -5.14
N ASP A 105 12.31 1.03 -5.89
CA ASP A 105 12.18 0.99 -7.33
C ASP A 105 11.87 -0.44 -7.75
N LEU A 106 11.37 -0.59 -8.96
CA LEU A 106 11.04 -1.89 -9.51
C LEU A 106 12.30 -2.66 -9.88
N GLU A 107 12.27 -3.96 -9.65
CA GLU A 107 13.33 -4.88 -10.01
C GLU A 107 12.90 -5.72 -11.22
N GLU A 108 13.87 -6.41 -11.85
CA GLU A 108 13.59 -7.27 -12.99
C GLU A 108 12.48 -8.28 -12.71
N GLN A 109 12.48 -8.89 -11.53
CA GLN A 109 11.46 -9.87 -11.14
C GLN A 109 10.07 -9.24 -11.04
N ASP A 110 9.99 -7.96 -10.72
CA ASP A 110 8.73 -7.23 -10.67
C ASP A 110 8.14 -7.08 -12.07
N TYR A 111 8.98 -6.78 -13.06
CA TYR A 111 8.52 -6.68 -14.45
C TYR A 111 8.01 -8.02 -14.98
N LEU A 112 8.67 -9.12 -14.62
CA LEU A 112 8.19 -10.46 -14.98
C LEU A 112 6.83 -10.76 -14.34
N TYR A 113 6.66 -10.34 -13.11
CA TYR A 113 5.38 -10.47 -12.42
C TYR A 113 4.28 -9.66 -13.12
N LEU A 114 4.60 -8.43 -13.54
CA LEU A 114 3.64 -7.55 -14.23
C LEU A 114 3.13 -8.13 -15.55
N ASP A 115 3.94 -8.93 -16.23
CA ASP A 115 3.55 -9.55 -17.49
C ASP A 115 2.34 -10.48 -17.36
N LYS A 116 2.00 -10.91 -16.15
CA LYS A 116 0.86 -11.78 -15.90
C LYS A 116 -0.48 -11.06 -15.88
N PHE A 117 -0.45 -9.73 -15.86
CA PHE A 117 -1.66 -8.92 -15.71
C PHE A 117 -2.10 -8.32 -17.04
N ASN A 118 -3.40 -8.07 -17.16
CA ASN A 118 -3.97 -7.38 -18.33
C ASN A 118 -3.78 -5.88 -18.22
N TRP A 119 -3.76 -5.35 -17.01
CA TRP A 119 -3.67 -3.93 -16.73
C TRP A 119 -2.68 -3.66 -15.61
N VAL A 120 -2.01 -2.52 -15.70
CA VAL A 120 -1.14 -2.00 -14.65
C VAL A 120 -1.57 -0.57 -14.36
N HIS A 121 -1.81 -0.30 -13.09
CA HIS A 121 -2.11 1.04 -12.60
C HIS A 121 -1.06 1.43 -11.56
N HIS A 122 -0.45 2.59 -11.73
CA HIS A 122 0.47 3.07 -10.70
C HIS A 122 0.09 4.46 -10.23
N THR A 123 0.35 4.72 -8.95
CA THR A 123 0.16 6.02 -8.36
C THR A 123 1.46 6.82 -8.49
N ILE A 124 1.32 8.15 -8.49
CA ILE A 124 2.47 9.03 -8.52
C ILE A 124 2.98 9.19 -7.09
N PHE A 125 4.27 8.95 -6.90
CA PHE A 125 4.93 9.28 -5.65
C PHE A 125 5.34 10.74 -5.71
N SER A 126 4.95 11.49 -4.69
CA SER A 126 5.55 12.81 -4.50
C SER A 126 6.90 12.62 -3.83
N ASN A 127 7.93 12.86 -4.53
CA ASN A 127 9.27 12.87 -3.96
C ASN A 127 9.52 14.22 -3.28
#